data_6141d8aee82ebef9fad7a46905242604
#
_entry.id   6141d8aee82ebef9fad7a46905242604
#
_cell.length_a   1.000
_cell.length_b   1.000
_cell.length_c   1.000
_cell.angle_alpha   90.00
_cell.angle_beta   90.00
_cell.angle_gamma   90.00
#
_symmetry.space_group_name_H-M   'P 1'
#
loop_
_entity.id
_entity.type
_entity.pdbx_description
1 polymer ?
#
loop_
_entity_poly.entity_id
_entity_poly.type
_entity_poly.pdbx_seq_one_letter_code
_entity_poly.pdbx_strand_id
1 'polypeptide(L)'
;MLCHLTGIVSIVLAVASQPPGFEVSAIIRTIKVEKRVAEVFANGQERTVRIAADAKILDEDGKDLSDGLKSAELKKGATVTLNVERDGNAMAIVSIRLGGKVNGPDRPNGSSDSSVGKSSVGFKPLNEMSATDEYKGEDGGLYGGGQNEPPESLNAAVELQTAEIRPLDAAGQPSADGRIGLVSISMSNATQEFSRFKQLADSDAEKSRLVTVVDCAQGGQTMARWADPNAPCWIEADRRLKSSGVSREQVQVAWIKLANAGPSGELREHGKQLERDTRTVLTNLTHHFPNLRIAYLGSRIYGGYADGRLNPEPYAYEGAFVVRWLIQSQVDEDADLNYDPERGDLKSPLLLWGPYFWADGTTPRKSDGLVWERSDLGGDGTHPSNTGRQKVAEQLLHFFKTDSHARTWFVTQ
;
A
#
# COMPACT_ATOMS: atom_id res chain seq x y z
N MET A 1 66.55 11.88 13.58
CA MET A 1 66.23 12.85 12.54
C MET A 1 65.08 12.28 11.73
N LEU A 2 63.85 12.72 12.06
CA LEU A 2 62.60 12.29 11.45
C LEU A 2 62.44 12.94 10.07
N CYS A 3 62.11 12.16 9.06
CA CYS A 3 61.53 12.69 7.82
C CYS A 3 60.16 12.02 7.59
N HIS A 4 59.10 12.84 7.73
CA HIS A 4 57.74 12.47 7.38
C HIS A 4 57.59 12.51 5.87
N LEU A 5 57.13 11.39 5.27
CA LEU A 5 56.58 11.37 3.95
C LEU A 5 55.06 11.36 4.07
N THR A 6 54.45 12.48 3.73
CA THR A 6 53.01 12.64 3.54
C THR A 6 52.61 12.07 2.16
N GLY A 7 52.02 10.93 2.14
CA GLY A 7 51.39 10.37 0.95
C GLY A 7 50.02 10.97 0.73
N ILE A 8 49.84 11.70 -0.37
CA ILE A 8 48.55 12.19 -0.83
C ILE A 8 47.79 11.01 -1.44
N VAL A 9 46.77 10.53 -0.75
CA VAL A 9 45.78 9.58 -1.32
C VAL A 9 44.75 10.40 -2.07
N SER A 10 44.86 10.40 -3.41
CA SER A 10 43.79 10.93 -4.27
C SER A 10 42.62 9.99 -4.25
N ILE A 11 41.58 10.36 -3.49
CA ILE A 11 40.28 9.71 -3.56
C ILE A 11 39.60 10.19 -4.85
N VAL A 12 39.57 9.34 -5.88
CA VAL A 12 38.70 9.51 -7.03
C VAL A 12 37.27 9.29 -6.56
N LEU A 13 36.56 10.38 -6.26
CA LEU A 13 35.11 10.34 -6.07
C LEU A 13 34.47 9.95 -7.40
N ALA A 14 33.99 8.72 -7.47
CA ALA A 14 33.04 8.33 -8.50
C ALA A 14 31.82 9.23 -8.35
N VAL A 15 31.54 10.05 -9.36
CA VAL A 15 30.31 10.82 -9.49
C VAL A 15 29.20 9.82 -9.73
N ALA A 16 28.55 9.38 -8.63
CA ALA A 16 27.31 8.65 -8.74
C ALA A 16 26.27 9.59 -9.37
N SER A 17 25.68 9.21 -10.49
CA SER A 17 24.60 9.92 -11.15
C SER A 17 23.51 10.26 -10.11
N GLN A 18 23.26 11.55 -9.92
CA GLN A 18 22.21 12.03 -9.02
C GLN A 18 20.86 11.52 -9.55
N PRO A 19 19.92 11.08 -8.67
CA PRO A 19 18.59 10.77 -9.12
C PRO A 19 17.95 12.04 -9.72
N PRO A 20 17.18 11.89 -10.82
CA PRO A 20 16.51 13.03 -11.44
C PRO A 20 15.57 13.70 -10.44
N GLY A 21 15.41 15.02 -10.54
CA GLY A 21 14.43 15.78 -9.79
C GLY A 21 13.01 15.25 -10.04
N PHE A 22 12.08 15.51 -9.14
CA PHE A 22 10.69 15.12 -9.28
C PHE A 22 9.77 16.32 -9.08
N GLU A 23 8.65 16.32 -9.82
CA GLU A 23 7.59 17.28 -9.64
C GLU A 23 6.57 16.74 -8.60
N VAL A 24 6.08 17.64 -7.74
CA VAL A 24 5.02 17.37 -6.79
C VAL A 24 4.05 18.54 -6.70
N SER A 25 2.76 18.24 -6.78
CA SER A 25 1.74 19.24 -6.51
C SER A 25 1.57 19.44 -5.01
N ALA A 26 1.46 20.69 -4.58
CA ALA A 26 1.39 21.04 -3.16
C ALA A 26 0.44 22.23 -2.91
N ILE A 27 -0.04 22.33 -1.67
CA ILE A 27 -0.74 23.52 -1.17
C ILE A 27 0.18 24.26 -0.22
N ILE A 28 0.40 25.53 -0.45
CA ILE A 28 1.21 26.38 0.44
C ILE A 28 0.49 26.54 1.78
N ARG A 29 1.18 26.26 2.87
CA ARG A 29 0.78 26.62 4.23
C ARG A 29 1.45 27.91 4.65
N THR A 30 2.76 28.00 4.46
CA THR A 30 3.56 29.20 4.78
C THR A 30 4.83 29.21 3.94
N ILE A 31 5.25 30.37 3.46
CA ILE A 31 6.60 30.58 2.94
C ILE A 31 7.34 31.53 3.87
N LYS A 32 8.42 31.05 4.47
CA LYS A 32 9.34 31.83 5.29
C LYS A 32 10.46 32.36 4.40
N VAL A 33 10.22 33.51 3.76
CA VAL A 33 11.07 34.07 2.71
C VAL A 33 12.53 34.24 3.18
N GLU A 34 12.74 34.83 4.35
CA GLU A 34 14.07 35.08 4.90
C GLU A 34 14.88 33.80 5.20
N LYS A 35 14.16 32.72 5.53
CA LYS A 35 14.76 31.39 5.80
C LYS A 35 14.81 30.51 4.56
N ARG A 36 14.23 30.95 3.46
CA ARG A 36 14.04 30.16 2.23
C ARG A 36 13.48 28.76 2.50
N VAL A 37 12.36 28.69 3.21
CA VAL A 37 11.68 27.47 3.61
C VAL A 37 10.20 27.59 3.26
N ALA A 38 9.66 26.55 2.63
CA ALA A 38 8.23 26.38 2.41
C ALA A 38 7.69 25.30 3.34
N GLU A 39 6.61 25.62 4.04
CA GLU A 39 5.73 24.65 4.68
C GLU A 39 4.57 24.39 3.71
N VAL A 40 4.45 23.18 3.26
CA VAL A 40 3.50 22.78 2.22
C VAL A 40 2.79 21.51 2.62
N PHE A 41 1.57 21.35 2.14
CA PHE A 41 0.85 20.09 2.18
C PHE A 41 1.01 19.40 0.82
N ALA A 42 1.69 18.25 0.81
CA ALA A 42 1.97 17.50 -0.40
C ALA A 42 1.88 15.99 -0.11
N ASN A 43 1.28 15.23 -1.04
CA ASN A 43 1.10 13.78 -0.91
C ASN A 43 0.47 13.36 0.43
N GLY A 44 -0.55 14.12 0.88
CA GLY A 44 -1.32 13.82 2.10
C GLY A 44 -0.61 14.16 3.42
N GLN A 45 0.52 14.87 3.40
CA GLN A 45 1.32 15.21 4.59
C GLN A 45 1.79 16.66 4.57
N GLU A 46 1.88 17.27 5.76
CA GLU A 46 2.60 18.52 5.96
C GLU A 46 4.10 18.27 5.83
N ARG A 47 4.77 19.09 5.05
CA ARG A 47 6.22 19.00 4.82
C ARG A 47 6.86 20.36 4.91
N THR A 48 8.04 20.39 5.49
CA THR A 48 8.91 21.57 5.51
C THR A 48 10.06 21.30 4.55
N VAL A 49 10.16 22.09 3.48
CA VAL A 49 11.16 21.90 2.43
C VAL A 49 11.94 23.18 2.21
N ARG A 50 13.27 23.08 2.10
CA ARG A 50 14.14 24.20 1.77
C ARG A 50 13.91 24.63 0.31
N ILE A 51 14.02 25.95 0.05
CA ILE A 51 13.97 26.53 -1.29
C ILE A 51 15.39 26.89 -1.71
N ALA A 52 15.85 26.38 -2.84
CA ALA A 52 17.18 26.67 -3.36
C ALA A 52 17.39 28.18 -3.61
N ALA A 53 18.63 28.64 -3.52
CA ALA A 53 18.94 30.07 -3.63
C ALA A 53 18.53 30.65 -4.98
N ASP A 54 18.63 29.87 -6.03
CA ASP A 54 18.32 30.17 -7.43
C ASP A 54 16.97 29.63 -7.91
N ALA A 55 16.11 29.23 -6.96
CA ALA A 55 14.79 28.67 -7.29
C ALA A 55 13.96 29.65 -8.13
N LYS A 56 13.41 29.16 -9.24
CA LYS A 56 12.53 29.92 -10.12
C LYS A 56 11.11 29.94 -9.53
N ILE A 57 10.49 31.13 -9.57
CA ILE A 57 9.10 31.32 -9.14
C ILE A 57 8.29 31.74 -10.36
N LEU A 58 7.39 30.87 -10.78
CA LEU A 58 6.70 30.96 -12.06
C LEU A 58 5.20 31.15 -11.87
N ASP A 59 4.57 31.90 -12.77
CA ASP A 59 3.11 31.95 -12.88
C ASP A 59 2.53 30.64 -13.46
N GLU A 60 1.23 30.60 -13.69
CA GLU A 60 0.53 29.43 -14.25
C GLU A 60 0.99 29.12 -15.68
N ASP A 61 1.41 30.11 -16.46
CA ASP A 61 1.90 29.99 -17.81
C ASP A 61 3.39 29.66 -17.91
N GLY A 62 4.08 29.58 -16.76
CA GLY A 62 5.51 29.26 -16.68
C GLY A 62 6.44 30.46 -16.88
N LYS A 63 5.94 31.70 -16.75
CA LYS A 63 6.76 32.91 -16.80
C LYS A 63 7.24 33.28 -15.41
N ASP A 64 8.43 33.87 -15.32
CA ASP A 64 8.97 34.32 -14.03
C ASP A 64 8.10 35.41 -13.37
N LEU A 65 7.76 35.19 -12.10
CA LEU A 65 7.09 36.20 -11.26
C LEU A 65 8.10 37.25 -10.78
N SER A 66 7.84 38.53 -11.10
CA SER A 66 8.73 39.65 -10.80
C SER A 66 9.10 39.78 -9.31
N ASP A 67 8.16 39.45 -8.42
CA ASP A 67 8.34 39.57 -6.98
C ASP A 67 8.92 38.31 -6.34
N GLY A 68 9.18 37.26 -7.14
CA GLY A 68 9.75 36.00 -6.71
C GLY A 68 9.02 35.41 -5.49
N LEU A 69 9.76 35.01 -4.45
CA LEU A 69 9.16 34.46 -3.22
C LEU A 69 8.28 35.44 -2.42
N LYS A 70 8.32 36.74 -2.73
CA LYS A 70 7.50 37.77 -2.07
C LYS A 70 6.16 37.97 -2.79
N SER A 71 5.93 37.28 -3.89
CA SER A 71 4.67 37.41 -4.64
C SER A 71 3.47 37.15 -3.75
N ALA A 72 2.48 38.05 -3.84
CA ALA A 72 1.21 37.92 -3.11
C ALA A 72 0.39 36.70 -3.56
N GLU A 73 0.74 36.08 -4.69
CA GLU A 73 0.10 34.87 -5.22
C GLU A 73 0.56 33.62 -4.46
N LEU A 74 1.74 33.63 -3.84
CA LEU A 74 2.25 32.55 -3.00
C LEU A 74 1.66 32.57 -1.57
N LYS A 75 0.38 32.84 -1.45
CA LYS A 75 -0.34 32.91 -0.18
C LYS A 75 -0.72 31.53 0.35
N LYS A 76 -1.06 31.47 1.65
CA LYS A 76 -1.64 30.28 2.25
C LYS A 76 -2.86 29.78 1.48
N GLY A 77 -2.88 28.50 1.15
CA GLY A 77 -3.94 27.87 0.35
C GLY A 77 -3.68 27.91 -1.16
N ALA A 78 -2.65 28.65 -1.62
CA ALA A 78 -2.30 28.61 -3.05
C ALA A 78 -1.81 27.22 -3.47
N THR A 79 -2.30 26.77 -4.61
CA THR A 79 -1.90 25.55 -5.26
C THR A 79 -0.68 25.79 -6.11
N VAL A 80 0.34 24.97 -5.98
CA VAL A 80 1.61 25.07 -6.70
C VAL A 80 2.10 23.72 -7.17
N THR A 81 2.85 23.74 -8.25
CA THR A 81 3.72 22.63 -8.65
C THR A 81 5.14 22.94 -8.20
N LEU A 82 5.72 22.07 -7.39
CA LEU A 82 7.09 22.17 -6.90
C LEU A 82 7.97 21.23 -7.71
N ASN A 83 9.08 21.72 -8.26
CA ASN A 83 10.15 20.87 -8.73
C ASN A 83 11.19 20.76 -7.61
N VAL A 84 11.47 19.53 -7.20
CA VAL A 84 12.37 19.24 -6.06
C VAL A 84 13.55 18.44 -6.58
N GLU A 85 14.74 18.95 -6.34
CA GLU A 85 16.00 18.33 -6.75
C GLU A 85 16.95 18.19 -5.57
N ARG A 86 18.02 17.43 -5.77
CA ARG A 86 19.05 17.29 -4.77
C ARG A 86 19.97 18.50 -4.81
N ASP A 87 20.11 19.19 -3.69
CA ASP A 87 21.02 20.30 -3.48
C ASP A 87 21.99 19.94 -2.35
N GLY A 88 23.20 19.51 -2.73
CA GLY A 88 24.15 18.91 -1.79
C GLY A 88 23.65 17.59 -1.19
N ASN A 89 23.57 17.52 0.15
CA ASN A 89 23.10 16.35 0.89
C ASN A 89 21.60 16.38 1.21
N ALA A 90 20.84 17.37 0.75
CA ALA A 90 19.42 17.57 1.05
C ALA A 90 18.59 17.76 -0.21
N MET A 91 17.28 17.54 -0.10
CA MET A 91 16.33 17.89 -1.15
C MET A 91 15.92 19.35 -0.99
N ALA A 92 15.84 20.07 -2.12
CA ALA A 92 15.41 21.46 -2.15
C ALA A 92 14.47 21.74 -3.32
N ILE A 93 13.56 22.69 -3.13
CA ILE A 93 12.69 23.20 -4.19
C ILE A 93 13.54 24.07 -5.12
N VAL A 94 13.66 23.69 -6.38
CA VAL A 94 14.38 24.46 -7.41
C VAL A 94 13.43 25.26 -8.30
N SER A 95 12.14 24.96 -8.29
CA SER A 95 11.12 25.85 -8.84
C SER A 95 9.77 25.69 -8.15
N ILE A 96 9.01 26.80 -8.10
CA ILE A 96 7.64 26.87 -7.67
C ILE A 96 6.85 27.49 -8.81
N ARG A 97 5.91 26.75 -9.39
CA ARG A 97 5.00 27.26 -10.41
C ARG A 97 3.61 27.39 -9.80
N LEU A 98 2.99 28.56 -9.93
CA LEU A 98 1.59 28.76 -9.57
C LEU A 98 0.69 27.88 -10.43
N GLY A 99 -0.42 27.48 -9.86
CA GLY A 99 -1.28 26.52 -10.52
C GLY A 99 -0.64 25.13 -10.46
N GLY A 100 -1.45 24.15 -10.44
CA GLY A 100 -1.13 22.73 -10.37
C GLY A 100 -2.42 22.05 -9.98
N LYS A 101 -2.68 20.85 -10.47
CA LYS A 101 -3.79 20.05 -9.98
C LYS A 101 -3.39 19.48 -8.63
N VAL A 102 -3.58 20.25 -7.56
CA VAL A 102 -3.49 19.71 -6.20
C VAL A 102 -4.83 19.12 -5.86
N ASN A 103 -4.86 17.85 -5.66
CA ASN A 103 -5.97 17.15 -5.03
C ASN A 103 -5.93 17.46 -3.53
N GLY A 104 -6.65 18.47 -3.08
CA GLY A 104 -6.71 18.86 -1.66
C GLY A 104 -8.01 19.58 -1.31
N PRO A 105 -8.53 19.41 -0.08
CA PRO A 105 -9.77 20.01 0.35
C PRO A 105 -9.54 21.46 0.78
N ASP A 106 -10.04 22.41 0.02
CA ASP A 106 -10.56 23.71 0.42
C ASP A 106 -10.68 24.63 -0.79
N ARG A 107 -11.85 24.58 -1.46
CA ARG A 107 -12.35 25.68 -2.26
C ARG A 107 -13.69 26.15 -1.68
N PRO A 108 -13.87 27.46 -1.43
CA PRO A 108 -15.22 28.02 -1.25
C PRO A 108 -15.99 27.95 -2.58
N ASN A 109 -17.25 27.60 -2.46
CA ASN A 109 -18.26 27.49 -3.50
C ASN A 109 -18.17 28.53 -4.65
N GLY A 110 -18.25 28.02 -5.88
CA GLY A 110 -18.69 28.84 -7.02
C GLY A 110 -18.14 28.37 -8.36
N SER A 111 -18.59 27.25 -8.89
CA SER A 111 -19.01 27.02 -10.28
C SER A 111 -19.23 25.51 -10.51
N SER A 112 -20.42 25.22 -11.00
CA SER A 112 -20.85 23.89 -11.44
C SER A 112 -19.97 23.38 -12.56
N ASP A 113 -19.19 22.30 -12.28
CA ASP A 113 -18.94 21.29 -13.27
C ASP A 113 -18.73 19.91 -12.62
N SER A 114 -19.35 18.93 -13.20
CA SER A 114 -19.69 17.62 -12.71
C SER A 114 -18.49 16.66 -12.63
N SER A 115 -17.76 16.68 -11.49
CA SER A 115 -16.97 15.54 -11.02
C SER A 115 -17.19 15.32 -9.52
N VAL A 116 -18.43 15.30 -9.09
CA VAL A 116 -18.79 14.71 -7.79
C VAL A 116 -18.56 13.22 -7.93
N GLY A 117 -17.54 12.68 -7.24
CA GLY A 117 -17.32 11.26 -7.17
C GLY A 117 -18.61 10.54 -6.79
N LYS A 118 -18.85 9.38 -7.37
CA LYS A 118 -20.10 8.64 -7.22
C LYS A 118 -20.23 8.08 -5.82
N SER A 119 -21.32 8.36 -5.13
CA SER A 119 -21.65 7.78 -3.82
C SER A 119 -22.09 6.29 -3.91
N SER A 120 -22.37 5.79 -5.12
CA SER A 120 -22.64 4.41 -5.46
C SER A 120 -22.36 4.22 -6.95
N VAL A 121 -21.88 3.05 -7.34
CA VAL A 121 -21.70 2.64 -8.75
C VAL A 121 -22.67 1.53 -9.15
N GLY A 122 -23.49 1.07 -8.21
CA GLY A 122 -24.53 0.06 -8.44
C GLY A 122 -24.00 -1.37 -8.58
N PHE A 123 -22.75 -1.64 -8.15
CA PHE A 123 -22.23 -3.00 -8.13
C PHE A 123 -22.61 -3.71 -6.83
N LYS A 124 -22.90 -5.00 -6.95
CA LYS A 124 -23.16 -5.85 -5.80
C LYS A 124 -21.83 -6.32 -5.21
N PRO A 125 -21.60 -6.18 -3.87
CA PRO A 125 -20.39 -6.71 -3.25
C PRO A 125 -20.18 -8.18 -3.57
N LEU A 126 -18.95 -8.60 -3.87
CA LEU A 126 -18.63 -9.96 -4.29
C LEU A 126 -19.12 -11.01 -3.27
N ASN A 127 -19.01 -10.72 -1.99
CA ASN A 127 -19.50 -11.61 -0.91
C ASN A 127 -21.03 -11.63 -0.76
N GLU A 128 -21.76 -10.81 -1.50
CA GLU A 128 -23.23 -10.80 -1.57
C GLU A 128 -23.77 -11.32 -2.89
N MET A 129 -22.91 -11.50 -3.88
CA MET A 129 -23.28 -12.13 -5.14
C MET A 129 -23.49 -13.63 -4.94
N SER A 130 -24.60 -14.13 -5.45
CA SER A 130 -24.91 -15.56 -5.48
C SER A 130 -24.24 -16.27 -6.66
N ALA A 131 -24.37 -17.58 -6.74
CA ALA A 131 -23.91 -18.36 -7.89
C ALA A 131 -24.61 -18.00 -9.23
N THR A 132 -25.76 -17.32 -9.16
CA THR A 132 -26.53 -16.90 -10.37
C THR A 132 -26.40 -15.43 -10.68
N ASP A 133 -25.77 -14.63 -9.79
CA ASP A 133 -25.39 -13.27 -10.12
C ASP A 133 -24.16 -13.31 -11.05
N GLU A 134 -24.08 -12.36 -11.96
CA GLU A 134 -23.00 -12.31 -12.94
C GLU A 134 -22.42 -10.89 -13.05
N TYR A 135 -21.09 -10.79 -13.08
CA TYR A 135 -20.36 -9.59 -13.44
C TYR A 135 -19.28 -9.93 -14.49
N LYS A 136 -19.46 -9.49 -15.73
CA LYS A 136 -18.53 -9.74 -16.85
C LYS A 136 -18.10 -11.21 -17.01
N GLY A 137 -19.04 -12.13 -16.82
CA GLY A 137 -18.80 -13.57 -16.90
C GLY A 137 -18.24 -14.21 -15.62
N GLU A 138 -18.18 -13.46 -14.53
CA GLU A 138 -17.80 -13.96 -13.20
C GLU A 138 -19.03 -14.10 -12.31
N ASP A 139 -19.16 -15.22 -11.62
CA ASP A 139 -20.21 -15.48 -10.64
C ASP A 139 -19.90 -14.81 -9.26
N GLY A 140 -20.72 -15.08 -8.24
CA GLY A 140 -20.57 -14.51 -6.90
C GLY A 140 -19.78 -15.37 -5.93
N GLY A 141 -19.57 -14.78 -4.73
CA GLY A 141 -18.87 -15.41 -3.62
C GLY A 141 -17.36 -15.18 -3.65
N LEU A 142 -16.77 -15.10 -2.48
CA LEU A 142 -15.31 -14.90 -2.32
C LEU A 142 -14.52 -16.11 -2.86
N TYR A 143 -15.12 -17.29 -2.83
CA TYR A 143 -14.52 -18.54 -3.32
C TYR A 143 -15.20 -19.07 -4.60
N GLY A 144 -16.15 -18.31 -5.20
CA GLY A 144 -16.95 -18.70 -6.36
C GLY A 144 -18.18 -19.53 -6.01
N GLY A 145 -19.09 -19.71 -6.96
CA GLY A 145 -20.33 -20.44 -6.75
C GLY A 145 -21.25 -19.84 -5.68
N GLY A 146 -21.12 -18.54 -5.38
CA GLY A 146 -21.83 -17.85 -4.30
C GLY A 146 -21.29 -18.17 -2.90
N GLN A 147 -20.16 -18.88 -2.75
CA GLN A 147 -19.60 -19.30 -1.48
C GLN A 147 -18.64 -18.25 -0.92
N ASN A 148 -18.75 -17.96 0.39
CA ASN A 148 -17.87 -17.05 1.10
C ASN A 148 -16.94 -17.75 2.09
N GLU A 149 -17.20 -19.01 2.40
CA GLU A 149 -16.33 -19.84 3.21
C GLU A 149 -15.36 -20.62 2.32
N PRO A 150 -14.12 -20.87 2.78
CA PRO A 150 -13.17 -21.65 2.04
C PRO A 150 -13.65 -23.10 1.85
N PRO A 151 -13.33 -23.75 0.70
CA PRO A 151 -13.66 -25.15 0.50
C PRO A 151 -12.92 -26.04 1.51
N GLU A 152 -13.47 -27.26 1.76
CA GLU A 152 -12.93 -28.18 2.78
C GLU A 152 -11.46 -28.52 2.55
N SER A 153 -11.03 -28.71 1.28
CA SER A 153 -9.63 -28.96 0.95
C SER A 153 -8.70 -27.81 1.37
N LEU A 154 -9.16 -26.56 1.19
CA LEU A 154 -8.40 -25.39 1.62
C LEU A 154 -8.37 -25.28 3.14
N ASN A 155 -9.47 -25.54 3.85
CA ASN A 155 -9.51 -25.55 5.31
C ASN A 155 -8.51 -26.55 5.90
N ALA A 156 -8.43 -27.78 5.37
CA ALA A 156 -7.46 -28.77 5.81
C ALA A 156 -6.01 -28.29 5.61
N ALA A 157 -5.73 -27.66 4.47
CA ALA A 157 -4.41 -27.08 4.20
C ALA A 157 -4.07 -25.94 5.17
N VAL A 158 -5.06 -25.07 5.47
CA VAL A 158 -4.89 -23.95 6.43
C VAL A 158 -4.57 -24.48 7.83
N GLU A 159 -5.25 -25.52 8.30
CA GLU A 159 -4.98 -26.13 9.60
C GLU A 159 -3.53 -26.62 9.70
N LEU A 160 -3.02 -27.28 8.65
CA LEU A 160 -1.63 -27.72 8.59
C LEU A 160 -0.64 -26.56 8.61
N GLN A 161 -0.88 -25.52 7.78
CA GLN A 161 0.04 -24.38 7.72
C GLN A 161 0.01 -23.53 8.99
N THR A 162 -1.17 -23.32 9.62
CA THR A 162 -1.28 -22.59 10.88
C THR A 162 -0.65 -23.30 12.05
N ALA A 163 -0.67 -24.64 12.08
CA ALA A 163 0.02 -25.43 13.11
C ALA A 163 1.54 -25.25 13.08
N GLU A 164 2.10 -24.85 11.94
CA GLU A 164 3.52 -24.56 11.78
C GLU A 164 3.90 -23.10 12.15
N ILE A 165 2.90 -22.21 12.33
CA ILE A 165 3.17 -20.83 12.76
C ILE A 165 3.46 -20.82 14.25
N ARG A 166 4.71 -20.54 14.59
CA ARG A 166 5.23 -20.55 15.96
C ARG A 166 6.36 -19.53 16.13
N PRO A 167 6.67 -19.11 17.35
CA PRO A 167 7.76 -18.17 17.57
C PRO A 167 9.09 -18.76 17.10
N LEU A 168 9.83 -17.99 16.28
CA LEU A 168 11.15 -18.36 15.74
C LEU A 168 12.20 -17.39 16.26
N ASP A 169 13.42 -17.88 16.48
CA ASP A 169 14.59 -17.04 16.71
C ASP A 169 15.03 -16.31 15.42
N ALA A 170 16.03 -15.46 15.49
CA ALA A 170 16.50 -14.68 14.35
C ALA A 170 17.10 -15.55 13.20
N ALA A 171 17.43 -16.80 13.47
CA ALA A 171 17.90 -17.79 12.47
C ALA A 171 16.75 -18.68 11.94
N GLY A 172 15.52 -18.44 12.35
CA GLY A 172 14.33 -19.17 11.90
C GLY A 172 14.12 -20.51 12.62
N GLN A 173 14.77 -20.72 13.76
CA GLN A 173 14.57 -21.94 14.57
C GLN A 173 13.49 -21.71 15.64
N PRO A 174 12.67 -22.72 15.97
CA PRO A 174 11.68 -22.61 17.03
C PRO A 174 12.30 -22.15 18.36
N SER A 175 11.69 -21.12 18.99
CA SER A 175 12.19 -20.53 20.23
C SER A 175 11.05 -19.92 21.03
N ALA A 176 10.97 -20.23 22.32
CA ALA A 176 9.95 -19.70 23.21
C ALA A 176 9.98 -18.15 23.33
N ASP A 177 11.15 -17.56 23.19
CA ASP A 177 11.37 -16.10 23.20
C ASP A 177 11.45 -15.51 21.79
N GLY A 178 11.09 -16.30 20.78
CA GLY A 178 11.14 -15.93 19.38
C GLY A 178 10.04 -14.93 18.96
N ARG A 179 9.91 -14.75 17.65
CA ARG A 179 8.89 -13.85 17.05
C ARG A 179 8.11 -14.57 15.95
N ILE A 180 6.88 -14.12 15.79
CA ILE A 180 6.04 -14.39 14.62
C ILE A 180 5.91 -13.06 13.86
N GLY A 181 6.55 -12.95 12.72
CA GLY A 181 6.48 -11.74 11.88
C GLY A 181 5.23 -11.76 11.01
N LEU A 182 4.41 -10.71 11.13
CA LEU A 182 3.30 -10.39 10.23
C LEU A 182 3.64 -9.14 9.43
N VAL A 183 3.75 -9.26 8.11
CA VAL A 183 4.13 -8.15 7.23
C VAL A 183 3.00 -7.70 6.30
N SER A 184 3.04 -6.46 5.85
CA SER A 184 2.21 -5.97 4.74
C SER A 184 3.02 -5.80 3.47
N ILE A 185 2.43 -6.13 2.32
CA ILE A 185 3.01 -5.92 1.00
C ILE A 185 1.96 -5.21 0.14
N SER A 186 2.25 -4.06 -0.38
CA SER A 186 1.46 -3.30 -1.37
C SER A 186 1.96 -1.85 -1.47
N MET A 187 1.06 -0.95 -1.89
CA MET A 187 1.30 0.46 -2.17
C MET A 187 0.74 1.40 -1.06
N SER A 188 0.58 2.69 -1.37
CA SER A 188 0.27 3.76 -0.43
C SER A 188 -0.97 3.57 0.44
N ASN A 189 -2.07 3.05 -0.12
CA ASN A 189 -3.27 2.78 0.67
C ASN A 189 -2.98 1.75 1.76
N ALA A 190 -2.34 0.64 1.37
CA ALA A 190 -2.03 -0.44 2.30
C ALA A 190 -1.10 0.02 3.44
N THR A 191 -0.04 0.79 3.16
CA THR A 191 0.83 1.29 4.24
C THR A 191 0.08 2.23 5.19
N GLN A 192 -0.82 3.08 4.68
CA GLN A 192 -1.63 3.96 5.53
C GLN A 192 -2.59 3.20 6.43
N GLU A 193 -3.22 2.16 5.90
CA GLU A 193 -4.18 1.29 6.58
C GLU A 193 -3.48 0.35 7.57
N PHE A 194 -2.42 -0.32 7.13
CA PHE A 194 -1.70 -1.30 7.95
C PHE A 194 -0.86 -0.64 9.05
N SER A 195 -0.30 0.55 8.83
CA SER A 195 0.31 1.34 9.90
C SER A 195 -0.71 1.68 11.01
N ARG A 196 -1.97 1.96 10.65
CA ARG A 196 -3.03 2.18 11.64
C ARG A 196 -3.43 0.88 12.33
N PHE A 197 -3.56 -0.22 11.59
CA PHE A 197 -3.76 -1.55 12.16
C PHE A 197 -2.65 -1.91 13.16
N LYS A 198 -1.39 -1.70 12.78
CA LYS A 198 -0.24 -1.92 13.68
C LYS A 198 -0.41 -1.17 15.00
N GLN A 199 -0.79 0.11 14.96
CA GLN A 199 -1.02 0.91 16.17
C GLN A 199 -2.11 0.31 17.07
N LEU A 200 -3.24 -0.12 16.47
CA LEU A 200 -4.32 -0.78 17.20
C LEU A 200 -3.86 -2.11 17.78
N ALA A 201 -3.23 -2.94 16.97
CA ALA A 201 -2.75 -4.26 17.38
C ALA A 201 -1.69 -4.18 18.49
N ASP A 202 -0.74 -3.23 18.41
CA ASP A 202 0.30 -3.09 19.43
C ASP A 202 -0.24 -2.58 20.78
N SER A 203 -1.42 -1.96 20.80
CA SER A 203 -2.12 -1.54 22.01
C SER A 203 -3.20 -2.53 22.47
N ASP A 204 -3.49 -3.58 21.71
CA ASP A 204 -4.51 -4.58 22.05
C ASP A 204 -3.95 -5.61 23.04
N ALA A 205 -4.62 -5.75 24.19
CA ALA A 205 -4.18 -6.64 25.26
C ALA A 205 -4.32 -8.14 24.90
N GLU A 206 -5.15 -8.49 23.93
CA GLU A 206 -5.34 -9.87 23.50
C GLU A 206 -4.30 -10.30 22.46
N LYS A 207 -3.67 -9.35 21.75
CA LYS A 207 -2.62 -9.70 20.78
C LYS A 207 -1.44 -10.37 21.49
N SER A 208 -1.00 -11.50 20.97
CA SER A 208 0.20 -12.17 21.48
C SER A 208 1.43 -11.24 21.40
N ARG A 209 2.20 -11.19 22.48
CA ARG A 209 3.46 -10.44 22.55
C ARG A 209 4.55 -11.00 21.62
N LEU A 210 4.39 -12.25 21.19
CA LEU A 210 5.29 -12.92 20.25
C LEU A 210 5.02 -12.49 18.80
N VAL A 211 3.85 -11.93 18.50
CA VAL A 211 3.52 -11.39 17.17
C VAL A 211 4.06 -9.98 17.02
N THR A 212 4.91 -9.79 16.02
CA THR A 212 5.42 -8.47 15.63
C THR A 212 4.84 -8.07 14.27
N VAL A 213 4.05 -7.00 14.26
CA VAL A 213 3.45 -6.45 13.05
C VAL A 213 4.43 -5.46 12.42
N VAL A 214 4.79 -5.67 11.15
CA VAL A 214 5.72 -4.79 10.42
C VAL A 214 5.09 -4.32 9.11
N ASP A 215 4.86 -3.02 9.00
CA ASP A 215 4.36 -2.43 7.76
C ASP A 215 5.49 -2.31 6.73
N CYS A 216 5.54 -3.24 5.77
CA CYS A 216 6.48 -3.22 4.65
C CYS A 216 5.89 -2.58 3.39
N ALA A 217 4.58 -2.34 3.32
CA ALA A 217 3.94 -1.66 2.19
C ALA A 217 4.47 -0.23 2.04
N GLN A 218 4.57 0.26 0.79
CA GLN A 218 5.23 1.53 0.50
C GLN A 218 4.48 2.32 -0.58
N GLY A 219 4.47 3.64 -0.47
CA GLY A 219 3.89 4.52 -1.48
C GLY A 219 4.49 4.29 -2.86
N GLY A 220 3.63 4.13 -3.87
CA GLY A 220 4.04 3.91 -5.27
C GLY A 220 4.52 2.49 -5.60
N GLN A 221 4.64 1.59 -4.62
CA GLN A 221 5.10 0.22 -4.87
C GLN A 221 3.90 -0.68 -5.17
N THR A 222 3.54 -0.77 -6.44
CA THR A 222 2.46 -1.64 -6.96
C THR A 222 2.91 -3.10 -7.04
N MET A 223 1.98 -4.04 -7.32
CA MET A 223 2.35 -5.44 -7.56
C MET A 223 3.40 -5.54 -8.68
N ALA A 224 3.27 -4.79 -9.77
CA ALA A 224 4.28 -4.74 -10.83
C ALA A 224 5.67 -4.28 -10.34
N ARG A 225 5.75 -3.46 -9.28
CA ARG A 225 7.03 -3.07 -8.68
C ARG A 225 7.60 -4.15 -7.77
N TRP A 226 6.77 -4.76 -6.93
CA TRP A 226 7.16 -5.87 -6.08
C TRP A 226 7.51 -7.14 -6.88
N ALA A 227 7.02 -7.26 -8.12
CA ALA A 227 7.36 -8.37 -9.03
C ALA A 227 8.84 -8.35 -9.48
N ASP A 228 9.52 -7.19 -9.46
CA ASP A 228 10.96 -7.14 -9.68
C ASP A 228 11.70 -7.51 -8.39
N PRO A 229 12.40 -8.66 -8.31
CA PRO A 229 13.09 -9.09 -7.10
C PRO A 229 14.26 -8.16 -6.69
N ASN A 230 14.70 -7.28 -7.58
CA ASN A 230 15.75 -6.30 -7.32
C ASN A 230 15.20 -4.90 -7.03
N ALA A 231 13.89 -4.74 -6.96
CA ALA A 231 13.28 -3.44 -6.69
C ALA A 231 13.68 -2.89 -5.31
N PRO A 232 13.91 -1.57 -5.19
CA PRO A 232 14.28 -0.94 -3.93
C PRO A 232 13.28 -1.17 -2.78
N CYS A 233 12.03 -1.51 -3.08
CA CYS A 233 11.02 -1.81 -2.07
C CYS A 233 11.39 -3.01 -1.18
N TRP A 234 12.11 -4.00 -1.69
CA TRP A 234 12.60 -5.13 -0.91
C TRP A 234 13.67 -4.70 0.10
N ILE A 235 14.59 -3.81 -0.30
CA ILE A 235 15.62 -3.24 0.60
C ILE A 235 14.97 -2.44 1.72
N GLU A 236 13.94 -1.65 1.40
CA GLU A 236 13.19 -0.88 2.40
C GLU A 236 12.39 -1.80 3.34
N ALA A 237 11.80 -2.89 2.83
CA ALA A 237 11.15 -3.89 3.66
C ALA A 237 12.12 -4.49 4.70
N ASP A 238 13.32 -4.88 4.27
CA ASP A 238 14.37 -5.37 5.17
C ASP A 238 14.78 -4.36 6.23
N ARG A 239 14.91 -3.10 5.83
CA ARG A 239 15.21 -2.02 6.78
C ARG A 239 14.13 -1.89 7.85
N ARG A 240 12.85 -2.00 7.46
CA ARG A 240 11.71 -1.94 8.39
C ARG A 240 11.62 -3.15 9.30
N LEU A 241 11.87 -4.35 8.78
CA LEU A 241 12.00 -5.58 9.58
C LEU A 241 13.08 -5.41 10.64
N LYS A 242 14.29 -5.05 10.23
CA LYS A 242 15.41 -4.82 11.15
C LYS A 242 15.10 -3.78 12.22
N SER A 243 14.44 -2.68 11.84
CA SER A 243 14.04 -1.62 12.78
C SER A 243 12.97 -2.08 13.79
N SER A 244 12.22 -3.13 13.44
CA SER A 244 11.20 -3.76 14.29
C SER A 244 11.75 -4.96 15.09
N GLY A 245 13.04 -5.28 14.96
CA GLY A 245 13.67 -6.41 15.63
C GLY A 245 13.22 -7.77 15.09
N VAL A 246 12.89 -7.85 13.80
CA VAL A 246 12.45 -9.06 13.10
C VAL A 246 13.40 -9.36 11.96
N SER A 247 13.81 -10.61 11.81
CA SER A 247 14.57 -11.11 10.66
C SER A 247 13.63 -11.60 9.55
N ARG A 248 14.16 -11.86 8.34
CA ARG A 248 13.41 -12.47 7.25
C ARG A 248 12.90 -13.86 7.61
N GLU A 249 13.70 -14.60 8.36
CA GLU A 249 13.43 -15.97 8.80
C GLU A 249 12.28 -16.05 9.82
N GLN A 250 11.97 -14.94 10.48
CA GLN A 250 10.85 -14.84 11.44
C GLN A 250 9.52 -14.46 10.80
N VAL A 251 9.52 -14.04 9.52
CA VAL A 251 8.29 -13.69 8.80
C VAL A 251 7.55 -14.97 8.40
N GLN A 252 6.34 -15.14 8.93
CA GLN A 252 5.53 -16.33 8.68
C GLN A 252 4.16 -16.01 8.07
N VAL A 253 3.72 -14.76 8.17
CA VAL A 253 2.42 -14.32 7.66
C VAL A 253 2.58 -13.00 6.90
N ALA A 254 1.91 -12.91 5.75
CA ALA A 254 1.81 -11.67 4.98
C ALA A 254 0.35 -11.25 4.78
N TRP A 255 0.09 -9.96 4.82
CA TRP A 255 -1.14 -9.36 4.29
C TRP A 255 -0.79 -8.62 3.01
N ILE A 256 -1.46 -8.96 1.91
CA ILE A 256 -1.17 -8.43 0.58
C ILE A 256 -2.42 -7.79 0.01
N LYS A 257 -2.40 -6.47 -0.17
CA LYS A 257 -3.51 -5.75 -0.80
C LYS A 257 -3.21 -5.53 -2.28
N LEU A 258 -3.87 -6.28 -3.14
CA LEU A 258 -3.58 -6.29 -4.58
C LEU A 258 -3.93 -4.96 -5.24
N ALA A 259 -2.95 -4.36 -5.93
CA ALA A 259 -3.20 -3.23 -6.81
C ALA A 259 -2.03 -2.96 -7.77
N ASN A 260 -2.37 -2.57 -9.01
CA ASN A 260 -1.49 -1.88 -9.93
C ASN A 260 -1.96 -0.43 -10.13
N ALA A 261 -1.07 0.49 -10.45
CA ALA A 261 -1.41 1.89 -10.72
C ALA A 261 -1.93 2.05 -12.15
N GLY A 262 -2.98 2.86 -12.31
CA GLY A 262 -3.51 3.24 -13.61
C GLY A 262 -3.96 2.07 -14.47
N PRO A 263 -4.73 1.10 -13.94
CA PRO A 263 -5.27 0.00 -14.74
C PRO A 263 -6.08 0.55 -15.92
N SER A 264 -6.16 -0.22 -16.99
CA SER A 264 -6.91 0.13 -18.20
C SER A 264 -7.39 -1.13 -18.91
N GLY A 265 -8.42 -0.99 -19.72
CA GLY A 265 -9.04 -2.11 -20.44
C GLY A 265 -10.09 -2.84 -19.61
N GLU A 266 -10.55 -3.96 -20.14
CA GLU A 266 -11.56 -4.80 -19.52
C GLU A 266 -10.98 -5.67 -18.39
N LEU A 267 -11.85 -6.23 -17.53
CA LEU A 267 -11.48 -7.09 -16.41
C LEU A 267 -10.46 -8.18 -16.81
N ARG A 268 -10.69 -8.85 -17.95
CA ARG A 268 -9.79 -9.91 -18.44
C ARG A 268 -8.41 -9.40 -18.88
N GLU A 269 -8.25 -8.12 -19.16
CA GLU A 269 -6.98 -7.52 -19.54
C GLU A 269 -6.20 -7.07 -18.31
N HIS A 270 -6.74 -6.07 -17.58
CA HIS A 270 -6.05 -5.52 -16.41
C HIS A 270 -5.99 -6.51 -15.24
N GLY A 271 -7.05 -7.32 -15.04
CA GLY A 271 -7.10 -8.34 -14.00
C GLY A 271 -6.06 -9.43 -14.22
N LYS A 272 -5.93 -9.94 -15.45
CA LYS A 272 -4.87 -10.93 -15.78
C LYS A 272 -3.46 -10.33 -15.67
N GLN A 273 -3.28 -9.02 -15.91
CA GLN A 273 -1.99 -8.39 -15.63
C GLN A 273 -1.71 -8.34 -14.12
N LEU A 274 -2.69 -7.92 -13.32
CA LEU A 274 -2.56 -7.89 -11.87
C LEU A 274 -2.31 -9.29 -11.28
N GLU A 275 -2.99 -10.31 -11.82
CA GLU A 275 -2.77 -11.71 -11.44
C GLU A 275 -1.33 -12.14 -11.72
N ARG A 276 -0.81 -11.92 -12.93
CA ARG A 276 0.58 -12.27 -13.29
C ARG A 276 1.60 -11.59 -12.39
N ASP A 277 1.44 -10.27 -12.16
CA ASP A 277 2.34 -9.52 -11.30
C ASP A 277 2.29 -10.09 -9.87
N THR A 278 1.09 -10.41 -9.36
CA THR A 278 0.92 -10.97 -8.01
C THR A 278 1.54 -12.36 -7.89
N ARG A 279 1.38 -13.25 -8.89
CA ARG A 279 2.05 -14.57 -8.91
C ARG A 279 3.56 -14.42 -8.77
N THR A 280 4.16 -13.48 -9.50
CA THR A 280 5.59 -13.19 -9.38
C THR A 280 5.96 -12.66 -7.99
N VAL A 281 5.13 -11.79 -7.42
CA VAL A 281 5.32 -11.30 -6.03
C VAL A 281 5.27 -12.45 -5.03
N LEU A 282 4.33 -13.39 -5.16
CA LEU A 282 4.21 -14.55 -4.28
C LEU A 282 5.47 -15.42 -4.34
N THR A 283 6.01 -15.67 -5.54
CA THR A 283 7.29 -16.38 -5.71
C THR A 283 8.46 -15.61 -5.09
N ASN A 284 8.53 -14.29 -5.28
CA ASN A 284 9.56 -13.48 -4.64
C ASN A 284 9.47 -13.53 -3.10
N LEU A 285 8.24 -13.56 -2.57
CA LEU A 285 8.01 -13.65 -1.12
C LEU A 285 8.51 -14.96 -0.53
N THR A 286 8.34 -16.11 -1.20
CA THR A 286 8.88 -17.40 -0.71
C THR A 286 10.40 -17.42 -0.66
N HIS A 287 11.04 -16.75 -1.63
CA HIS A 287 12.51 -16.62 -1.64
C HIS A 287 13.00 -15.61 -0.59
N HIS A 288 12.25 -14.55 -0.35
CA HIS A 288 12.65 -13.48 0.56
C HIS A 288 12.37 -13.82 2.03
N PHE A 289 11.29 -14.57 2.29
CA PHE A 289 10.82 -15.00 3.60
C PHE A 289 10.69 -16.54 3.65
N PRO A 290 11.77 -17.26 3.95
CA PRO A 290 11.81 -18.72 3.79
C PRO A 290 10.84 -19.49 4.70
N ASN A 291 10.33 -18.87 5.75
CA ASN A 291 9.34 -19.46 6.66
C ASN A 291 7.92 -18.89 6.47
N LEU A 292 7.67 -18.17 5.36
CA LEU A 292 6.34 -17.65 5.06
C LEU A 292 5.36 -18.79 4.80
N ARG A 293 4.32 -18.90 5.62
CA ARG A 293 3.30 -19.96 5.58
C ARG A 293 2.03 -19.51 4.89
N ILE A 294 1.51 -18.34 5.26
CA ILE A 294 0.21 -17.87 4.81
C ILE A 294 0.31 -16.44 4.28
N ALA A 295 -0.36 -16.18 3.16
CA ALA A 295 -0.64 -14.84 2.68
C ALA A 295 -2.15 -14.58 2.65
N TYR A 296 -2.60 -13.65 3.48
CA TYR A 296 -3.96 -13.13 3.43
C TYR A 296 -4.05 -12.07 2.33
N LEU A 297 -4.78 -12.38 1.29
CA LEU A 297 -4.98 -11.48 0.15
C LEU A 297 -6.16 -10.54 0.42
N GLY A 298 -6.08 -9.32 -0.04
CA GLY A 298 -7.14 -8.34 0.00
C GLY A 298 -7.25 -7.54 -1.29
N SER A 299 -8.46 -7.09 -1.59
CA SER A 299 -8.73 -6.16 -2.68
C SER A 299 -8.82 -4.72 -2.15
N ARG A 300 -9.18 -3.79 -3.04
CA ARG A 300 -9.28 -2.37 -2.71
C ARG A 300 -10.55 -2.05 -1.92
N ILE A 301 -10.53 -0.89 -1.24
CA ILE A 301 -11.73 -0.20 -0.76
C ILE A 301 -12.45 0.45 -1.95
N TYR A 302 -13.63 1.02 -1.72
CA TYR A 302 -14.42 1.72 -2.74
C TYR A 302 -13.62 2.81 -3.48
N GLY A 303 -13.67 2.78 -4.81
CA GLY A 303 -12.94 3.70 -5.70
C GLY A 303 -13.83 4.71 -6.44
N GLY A 304 -15.13 4.78 -6.15
CA GLY A 304 -16.08 5.65 -6.89
C GLY A 304 -15.88 7.15 -6.66
N TYR A 305 -15.11 7.53 -5.64
CA TYR A 305 -14.75 8.92 -5.38
C TYR A 305 -13.42 9.35 -6.00
N ALA A 306 -12.70 8.45 -6.68
CA ALA A 306 -11.39 8.73 -7.23
C ALA A 306 -11.44 9.80 -8.33
N ASP A 307 -10.63 10.85 -8.19
CA ASP A 307 -10.52 11.94 -9.17
C ASP A 307 -9.57 11.62 -10.32
N GLY A 308 -8.79 10.54 -10.20
CA GLY A 308 -7.69 10.20 -11.10
C GLY A 308 -7.70 8.75 -11.55
N ARG A 309 -6.60 8.36 -12.21
CA ARG A 309 -6.41 7.00 -12.76
C ARG A 309 -5.92 5.98 -11.73
N LEU A 310 -5.82 6.36 -10.45
CA LEU A 310 -5.28 5.50 -9.41
C LEU A 310 -6.38 4.59 -8.84
N ASN A 311 -6.70 3.56 -9.60
CA ASN A 311 -7.73 2.56 -9.29
C ASN A 311 -9.13 3.14 -9.00
N PRO A 312 -9.72 3.92 -9.92
CA PRO A 312 -11.14 4.28 -9.84
C PRO A 312 -12.01 3.03 -10.04
N GLU A 313 -13.32 3.16 -9.88
CA GLU A 313 -14.24 2.12 -10.34
C GLU A 313 -14.27 2.05 -11.88
N PRO A 314 -14.40 0.85 -12.47
CA PRO A 314 -14.67 -0.43 -11.80
C PRO A 314 -13.42 -1.16 -11.27
N TYR A 315 -12.22 -0.67 -11.48
CA TYR A 315 -10.96 -1.37 -11.19
C TYR A 315 -10.77 -1.70 -9.70
N ALA A 316 -11.27 -0.85 -8.80
CA ALA A 316 -11.22 -1.11 -7.37
C ALA A 316 -12.09 -2.32 -7.00
N TYR A 317 -13.30 -2.41 -7.54
CA TYR A 317 -14.21 -3.55 -7.42
C TYR A 317 -13.61 -4.81 -8.06
N GLU A 318 -13.14 -4.70 -9.30
CA GLU A 318 -12.65 -5.82 -10.12
C GLU A 318 -11.40 -6.49 -9.51
N GLY A 319 -10.65 -5.79 -8.67
CA GLY A 319 -9.53 -6.38 -7.94
C GLY A 319 -9.91 -7.55 -7.04
N ALA A 320 -11.16 -7.65 -6.60
CA ALA A 320 -11.64 -8.77 -5.81
C ALA A 320 -11.71 -10.09 -6.62
N PHE A 321 -12.07 -10.04 -7.89
CA PHE A 321 -12.06 -11.20 -8.74
C PHE A 321 -10.64 -11.75 -8.95
N VAL A 322 -9.65 -10.87 -9.01
CA VAL A 322 -8.23 -11.29 -9.12
C VAL A 322 -7.76 -12.04 -7.87
N VAL A 323 -8.16 -11.58 -6.67
CA VAL A 323 -7.90 -12.33 -5.43
C VAL A 323 -8.52 -13.72 -5.51
N ARG A 324 -9.79 -13.79 -5.92
CA ARG A 324 -10.50 -15.06 -6.08
C ARG A 324 -9.81 -15.98 -7.09
N TRP A 325 -9.41 -15.48 -8.26
CA TRP A 325 -8.73 -16.30 -9.27
C TRP A 325 -7.43 -16.91 -8.75
N LEU A 326 -6.64 -16.14 -8.00
CA LEU A 326 -5.41 -16.65 -7.40
C LEU A 326 -5.68 -17.79 -6.41
N ILE A 327 -6.66 -17.61 -5.52
CA ILE A 327 -7.02 -18.62 -4.52
C ILE A 327 -7.60 -19.86 -5.21
N GLN A 328 -8.51 -19.71 -6.18
CA GLN A 328 -9.08 -20.83 -6.95
C GLN A 328 -7.99 -21.58 -7.71
N SER A 329 -7.08 -20.88 -8.39
CA SER A 329 -5.96 -21.53 -9.09
C SER A 329 -5.11 -22.36 -8.12
N GLN A 330 -4.88 -21.87 -6.89
CA GLN A 330 -4.13 -22.65 -5.89
C GLN A 330 -4.93 -23.86 -5.38
N VAL A 331 -6.25 -23.72 -5.18
CA VAL A 331 -7.15 -24.83 -4.82
C VAL A 331 -7.20 -25.89 -5.93
N ASP A 332 -7.15 -25.45 -7.19
CA ASP A 332 -7.08 -26.30 -8.39
C ASP A 332 -5.66 -26.85 -8.64
N GLU A 333 -4.76 -26.70 -7.66
CA GLU A 333 -3.41 -27.27 -7.65
C GLU A 333 -2.48 -26.76 -8.77
N ASP A 334 -2.63 -25.47 -9.15
CA ASP A 334 -1.74 -24.82 -10.10
C ASP A 334 -0.26 -24.87 -9.59
N ALA A 335 0.61 -25.49 -10.38
CA ALA A 335 2.01 -25.68 -10.00
C ALA A 335 2.77 -24.38 -9.78
N ASP A 336 2.37 -23.28 -10.44
CA ASP A 336 2.97 -21.95 -10.27
C ASP A 336 2.53 -21.25 -8.96
N LEU A 337 1.61 -21.87 -8.21
CA LEU A 337 1.16 -21.44 -6.88
C LEU A 337 1.40 -22.52 -5.80
N ASN A 338 2.33 -23.44 -6.04
CA ASN A 338 2.63 -24.51 -5.10
C ASN A 338 3.12 -23.96 -3.75
N TYR A 339 2.41 -24.32 -2.67
CA TYR A 339 2.74 -23.98 -1.27
C TYR A 339 3.20 -25.18 -0.46
N ASP A 340 3.16 -26.41 -1.05
CA ASP A 340 3.45 -27.66 -0.38
C ASP A 340 4.82 -28.19 -0.81
N PRO A 341 5.81 -28.28 0.09
CA PRO A 341 7.14 -28.78 -0.23
C PRO A 341 7.14 -30.27 -0.64
N GLU A 342 6.12 -31.04 -0.27
CA GLU A 342 6.00 -32.46 -0.71
C GLU A 342 5.63 -32.57 -2.20
N ARG A 343 5.09 -31.49 -2.78
CA ARG A 343 4.69 -31.39 -4.19
C ARG A 343 5.75 -30.71 -5.07
N GLY A 344 6.91 -30.38 -4.53
CA GLY A 344 8.03 -29.76 -5.25
C GLY A 344 8.41 -28.39 -4.74
N ASP A 345 9.07 -27.60 -5.59
CA ASP A 345 9.53 -26.26 -5.22
C ASP A 345 8.39 -25.35 -4.80
N LEU A 346 8.58 -24.66 -3.68
CA LEU A 346 7.64 -23.64 -3.23
C LEU A 346 7.61 -22.46 -4.20
N LYS A 347 6.42 -22.07 -4.67
CA LYS A 347 6.17 -20.94 -5.56
C LYS A 347 5.32 -19.86 -4.90
N SER A 348 4.60 -20.22 -3.84
CA SER A 348 3.66 -19.35 -3.14
C SER A 348 3.54 -19.79 -1.68
N PRO A 349 3.24 -18.90 -0.71
CA PRO A 349 2.62 -19.33 0.54
C PRO A 349 1.20 -19.82 0.27
N LEU A 350 0.55 -20.44 1.27
CA LEU A 350 -0.88 -20.74 1.20
C LEU A 350 -1.68 -19.45 1.12
N LEU A 351 -2.63 -19.36 0.17
CA LEU A 351 -3.41 -18.16 -0.10
C LEU A 351 -4.79 -18.22 0.55
N LEU A 352 -5.15 -17.17 1.26
CA LEU A 352 -6.46 -17.00 1.88
C LEU A 352 -6.99 -15.60 1.61
N TRP A 353 -8.31 -15.45 1.66
CA TRP A 353 -8.89 -14.12 1.82
C TRP A 353 -8.54 -13.56 3.20
N GLY A 354 -8.08 -12.31 3.24
CA GLY A 354 -8.22 -11.46 4.39
C GLY A 354 -9.61 -10.80 4.42
N PRO A 355 -9.82 -9.76 5.22
CA PRO A 355 -11.10 -9.03 5.21
C PRO A 355 -11.40 -8.48 3.83
N TYR A 356 -12.65 -8.59 3.39
CA TYR A 356 -13.13 -8.00 2.16
C TYR A 356 -13.60 -6.57 2.42
N PHE A 357 -12.93 -5.58 1.84
CA PHE A 357 -13.11 -4.18 2.19
C PHE A 357 -14.06 -3.40 1.28
N TRP A 358 -14.43 -3.93 0.13
CA TRP A 358 -15.25 -3.21 -0.82
C TRP A 358 -16.74 -3.25 -0.42
N ALA A 359 -17.39 -2.09 -0.47
CA ALA A 359 -18.83 -1.91 -0.43
C ALA A 359 -19.19 -0.81 -1.44
N ASP A 360 -20.44 -0.75 -1.91
CA ASP A 360 -20.88 0.18 -2.95
C ASP A 360 -21.13 1.60 -2.39
N GLY A 361 -20.05 2.27 -2.05
CA GLY A 361 -20.09 3.64 -1.52
C GLY A 361 -20.97 3.75 -0.29
N THR A 362 -21.99 4.61 -0.32
CA THR A 362 -22.91 4.82 0.78
C THR A 362 -24.04 3.80 0.88
N THR A 363 -24.09 2.81 -0.03
CA THR A 363 -25.02 1.69 0.06
C THR A 363 -24.48 0.68 1.09
N PRO A 364 -25.17 0.46 2.21
CA PRO A 364 -24.68 -0.45 3.25
C PRO A 364 -24.58 -1.89 2.73
N ARG A 365 -23.42 -2.52 2.96
CA ARG A 365 -23.23 -3.94 2.71
C ARG A 365 -24.07 -4.75 3.68
N LYS A 366 -24.84 -5.72 3.18
CA LYS A 366 -25.85 -6.46 3.99
C LYS A 366 -25.21 -7.30 5.08
N SER A 367 -24.02 -7.84 4.82
CA SER A 367 -23.34 -8.75 5.73
C SER A 367 -22.88 -8.07 7.04
N ASP A 368 -22.51 -6.78 6.99
CA ASP A 368 -21.88 -6.07 8.12
C ASP A 368 -22.17 -4.56 8.19
N GLY A 369 -22.99 -4.04 7.25
CA GLY A 369 -23.33 -2.63 7.22
C GLY A 369 -22.22 -1.70 6.74
N LEU A 370 -21.10 -2.22 6.21
CA LEU A 370 -19.99 -1.40 5.72
C LEU A 370 -20.46 -0.41 4.65
N VAL A 371 -20.06 0.82 4.82
CA VAL A 371 -20.21 1.92 3.85
C VAL A 371 -18.89 2.66 3.67
N TRP A 372 -18.75 3.29 2.50
CA TRP A 372 -17.66 4.21 2.20
C TRP A 372 -18.23 5.58 1.86
N GLU A 373 -18.05 6.53 2.75
CA GLU A 373 -18.43 7.91 2.54
C GLU A 373 -17.29 8.69 1.87
N ARG A 374 -17.61 9.84 1.24
CA ARG A 374 -16.57 10.72 0.68
C ARG A 374 -15.56 11.17 1.75
N SER A 375 -16.01 11.33 2.99
CA SER A 375 -15.18 11.68 4.15
C SER A 375 -14.17 10.60 4.56
N ASP A 376 -14.38 9.35 4.17
CA ASP A 376 -13.44 8.25 4.41
C ASP A 376 -12.23 8.29 3.47
N LEU A 377 -12.30 9.11 2.44
CA LEU A 377 -11.23 9.27 1.45
C LEU A 377 -10.60 10.66 1.58
N GLY A 378 -9.32 10.74 1.25
CA GLY A 378 -8.59 12.00 1.13
C GLY A 378 -9.09 12.85 -0.04
N GLY A 379 -8.44 13.99 -0.27
CA GLY A 379 -8.81 14.93 -1.31
C GLY A 379 -8.87 14.33 -2.70
N ASP A 380 -8.04 13.36 -3.01
CA ASP A 380 -7.96 12.64 -4.29
C ASP A 380 -9.03 11.54 -4.47
N GLY A 381 -9.89 11.34 -3.47
CA GLY A 381 -10.92 10.30 -3.51
C GLY A 381 -10.42 8.86 -3.60
N THR A 382 -9.10 8.63 -3.47
CA THR A 382 -8.45 7.32 -3.61
C THR A 382 -7.74 6.88 -2.34
N HIS A 383 -6.95 7.76 -1.73
CA HIS A 383 -6.26 7.44 -0.49
C HIS A 383 -7.21 7.56 0.70
N PRO A 384 -7.17 6.62 1.66
CA PRO A 384 -8.04 6.70 2.81
C PRO A 384 -7.68 7.89 3.72
N SER A 385 -8.69 8.61 4.18
CA SER A 385 -8.58 9.60 5.26
C SER A 385 -8.29 8.91 6.61
N ASN A 386 -8.21 9.66 7.68
CA ASN A 386 -8.05 9.05 9.01
C ASN A 386 -9.21 8.11 9.37
N THR A 387 -10.46 8.47 9.01
CA THR A 387 -11.63 7.62 9.23
C THR A 387 -11.60 6.37 8.35
N GLY A 388 -11.21 6.49 7.07
CA GLY A 388 -11.07 5.34 6.18
C GLY A 388 -9.96 4.38 6.64
N ARG A 389 -8.82 4.90 7.09
CA ARG A 389 -7.73 4.08 7.68
C ARG A 389 -8.18 3.34 8.91
N GLN A 390 -8.95 4.02 9.78
CA GLN A 390 -9.51 3.43 10.99
C GLN A 390 -10.45 2.27 10.66
N LYS A 391 -11.38 2.45 9.70
CA LYS A 391 -12.31 1.39 9.26
C LYS A 391 -11.57 0.13 8.79
N VAL A 392 -10.54 0.28 7.95
CA VAL A 392 -9.74 -0.87 7.50
C VAL A 392 -8.95 -1.49 8.65
N ALA A 393 -8.34 -0.68 9.50
CA ALA A 393 -7.54 -1.16 10.62
C ALA A 393 -8.37 -1.94 11.64
N GLU A 394 -9.59 -1.49 11.93
CA GLU A 394 -10.53 -2.19 12.81
C GLU A 394 -10.98 -3.53 12.22
N GLN A 395 -11.28 -3.59 10.92
CA GLN A 395 -11.62 -4.84 10.24
C GLN A 395 -10.44 -5.82 10.25
N LEU A 396 -9.19 -5.35 10.02
CA LEU A 396 -8.01 -6.19 10.13
C LEU A 396 -7.82 -6.73 11.56
N LEU A 397 -7.95 -5.88 12.57
CA LEU A 397 -7.80 -6.29 13.97
C LEU A 397 -8.88 -7.31 14.36
N HIS A 398 -10.13 -7.02 13.98
CA HIS A 398 -11.25 -7.94 14.22
C HIS A 398 -10.98 -9.28 13.54
N PHE A 399 -10.59 -9.29 12.27
CA PHE A 399 -10.27 -10.50 11.53
C PHE A 399 -9.19 -11.33 12.22
N PHE A 400 -8.03 -10.76 12.52
CA PHE A 400 -6.95 -11.51 13.16
C PHE A 400 -7.29 -12.02 14.56
N LYS A 401 -8.27 -11.40 15.23
CA LYS A 401 -8.75 -11.85 16.55
C LYS A 401 -9.85 -12.91 16.48
N THR A 402 -10.62 -12.97 15.40
CA THR A 402 -11.86 -13.78 15.36
C THR A 402 -11.85 -14.88 14.32
N ASP A 403 -11.08 -14.73 13.23
CA ASP A 403 -10.92 -15.79 12.24
C ASP A 403 -10.36 -17.06 12.89
N SER A 404 -10.96 -18.20 12.57
CA SER A 404 -10.67 -19.48 13.26
C SER A 404 -9.20 -19.91 13.16
N HIS A 405 -8.54 -19.55 12.08
CA HIS A 405 -7.13 -19.89 11.81
C HIS A 405 -6.17 -18.79 12.27
N ALA A 406 -6.48 -17.53 11.97
CA ALA A 406 -5.61 -16.41 12.34
C ALA A 406 -5.48 -16.23 13.85
N ARG A 407 -6.57 -16.39 14.60
CA ARG A 407 -6.58 -16.23 16.06
C ARG A 407 -5.64 -17.20 16.80
N THR A 408 -5.36 -18.37 16.21
CA THR A 408 -4.53 -19.40 16.85
C THR A 408 -3.11 -18.95 17.15
N TRP A 409 -2.57 -18.06 16.33
CA TRP A 409 -1.23 -17.50 16.46
C TRP A 409 -1.23 -16.00 16.80
N PHE A 410 -2.32 -15.29 16.50
CA PHE A 410 -2.37 -13.83 16.69
C PHE A 410 -2.73 -13.41 18.11
N VAL A 411 -3.64 -14.14 18.79
CA VAL A 411 -4.02 -13.83 20.18
C VAL A 411 -3.22 -14.64 21.19
N THR A 412 -3.13 -14.11 22.39
CA THR A 412 -2.53 -14.83 23.53
C THR A 412 -3.39 -16.04 23.87
N GLN A 413 -2.77 -17.23 23.94
CA GLN A 413 -3.40 -18.48 24.35
C GLN A 413 -3.58 -18.51 25.88
#